data_5570e9c0b29f274f8e8f421d262b457d
#
_entry.id   5570e9c0b29f274f8e8f421d262b457d
#
_cell.length_a   1.000
_cell.length_b   1.000
_cell.length_c   1.000
_cell.angle_alpha   90.00
_cell.angle_beta   90.00
_cell.angle_gamma   90.00
#
_symmetry.space_group_name_H-M   'P 1'
#
loop_
_entity.id
_entity.type
_entity.pdbx_description
1 polymer ?
#
loop_
_entity_poly.entity_id
_entity_poly.type
_entity_poly.pdbx_seq_one_letter_code
_entity_poly.pdbx_strand_id
1 'polypeptide(L)'
;MKLSEYARRIGVKRHTAYRWFKKGEIPNAVQLPSGTIYVPDEIFDAELKQNTGKTVIYARVSSSEQKKENLETQAERLTQFAIANGWIVDEVIKEVGSGLNDERKKLVELLSSDGPIARIIVEHKDRLTRFGFNYLEILAKKQGFEIIVVNPTATDQEDLMQDFTSIITSFCARLYNGRRAKRKTEAIIQILNKEKKHETSRTSLD
;
A
#
# COMPACT_ATOMS: atom_id res chain seq x y z
N MET A 1 -3.95 31.87 -4.28
CA MET A 1 -3.03 32.64 -5.17
C MET A 1 -3.62 32.85 -6.57
N LYS A 2 -3.06 33.77 -7.38
CA LYS A 2 -3.46 33.92 -8.80
C LYS A 2 -2.91 32.80 -9.66
N LEU A 3 -3.63 32.43 -10.74
CA LEU A 3 -3.19 31.37 -11.68
C LEU A 3 -1.77 31.60 -12.25
N SER A 4 -1.39 32.86 -12.48
CA SER A 4 -0.05 33.20 -12.97
C SER A 4 1.06 32.92 -11.93
N GLU A 5 0.73 33.08 -10.68
CA GLU A 5 1.65 32.76 -9.57
C GLU A 5 1.73 31.25 -9.35
N TYR A 6 0.59 30.56 -9.41
CA TYR A 6 0.52 29.10 -9.41
C TYR A 6 1.38 28.51 -10.54
N ALA A 7 1.21 28.99 -11.80
CA ALA A 7 2.01 28.53 -12.93
C ALA A 7 3.51 28.73 -12.73
N ARG A 8 3.93 29.87 -12.15
CA ARG A 8 5.34 30.16 -11.85
C ARG A 8 5.90 29.22 -10.80
N ARG A 9 5.12 28.94 -9.74
CA ARG A 9 5.55 28.06 -8.64
C ARG A 9 5.74 26.61 -9.07
N ILE A 10 4.87 26.10 -9.96
CA ILE A 10 4.98 24.73 -10.49
C ILE A 10 5.86 24.64 -11.76
N GLY A 11 6.53 25.72 -12.14
CA GLY A 11 7.49 25.72 -13.25
C GLY A 11 6.90 25.61 -14.66
N VAL A 12 5.60 25.94 -14.85
CA VAL A 12 4.94 25.89 -16.16
C VAL A 12 4.59 27.30 -16.66
N LYS A 13 4.38 27.41 -17.98
CA LYS A 13 3.92 28.67 -18.58
C LYS A 13 2.44 28.92 -18.23
N ARG A 14 2.04 30.19 -18.04
CA ARG A 14 0.67 30.59 -17.71
C ARG A 14 -0.39 29.98 -18.62
N HIS A 15 -0.14 29.88 -19.94
CA HIS A 15 -1.10 29.32 -20.87
C HIS A 15 -1.35 27.81 -20.64
N THR A 16 -0.34 27.08 -20.16
CA THR A 16 -0.46 25.67 -19.78
C THR A 16 -1.38 25.53 -18.56
N ALA A 17 -1.15 26.33 -17.52
CA ALA A 17 -2.02 26.35 -16.34
C ALA A 17 -3.44 26.78 -16.67
N TYR A 18 -3.62 27.74 -17.60
CA TYR A 18 -4.95 28.15 -18.08
C TYR A 18 -5.68 27.02 -18.80
N ARG A 19 -4.98 26.23 -19.60
CA ARG A 19 -5.55 25.06 -20.28
C ARG A 19 -5.99 23.99 -19.27
N TRP A 20 -5.20 23.75 -18.24
CA TRP A 20 -5.55 22.84 -17.13
C TRP A 20 -6.79 23.33 -16.38
N PHE A 21 -6.86 24.63 -16.06
CA PHE A 21 -8.06 25.21 -15.46
C PHE A 21 -9.31 24.98 -16.32
N LYS A 22 -9.23 25.22 -17.64
CA LYS A 22 -10.35 25.01 -18.56
C LYS A 22 -10.78 23.54 -18.68
N LYS A 23 -9.89 22.61 -18.45
CA LYS A 23 -10.17 21.17 -18.39
C LYS A 23 -10.67 20.69 -17.03
N GLY A 24 -10.68 21.55 -16.01
CA GLY A 24 -11.02 21.16 -14.63
C GLY A 24 -9.94 20.34 -13.93
N GLU A 25 -8.71 20.35 -14.45
CA GLU A 25 -7.57 19.61 -13.90
C GLU A 25 -6.96 20.28 -12.66
N ILE A 26 -7.34 21.55 -12.35
CA ILE A 26 -6.94 22.24 -11.13
C ILE A 26 -8.14 22.23 -10.16
N PRO A 27 -8.11 21.41 -9.11
CA PRO A 27 -9.23 21.28 -8.17
C PRO A 27 -9.55 22.63 -7.49
N ASN A 28 -10.83 22.91 -7.23
CA ASN A 28 -11.30 24.09 -6.52
C ASN A 28 -10.81 25.45 -7.03
N ALA A 29 -10.21 25.50 -8.24
CA ALA A 29 -9.87 26.76 -8.88
C ALA A 29 -11.13 27.46 -9.38
N VAL A 30 -11.27 28.76 -9.08
CA VAL A 30 -12.48 29.55 -9.38
C VAL A 30 -12.12 30.76 -10.23
N GLN A 31 -12.92 31.05 -11.26
CA GLN A 31 -12.81 32.28 -12.00
C GLN A 31 -13.71 33.36 -11.35
N LEU A 32 -13.10 34.43 -10.90
CA LEU A 32 -13.80 35.57 -10.32
C LEU A 32 -14.52 36.39 -11.41
N PRO A 33 -15.53 37.20 -11.06
CA PRO A 33 -16.23 38.11 -12.01
C PRO A 33 -15.28 39.05 -12.74
N SER A 34 -14.14 39.40 -12.14
CA SER A 34 -13.06 40.19 -12.75
C SER A 34 -12.28 39.43 -13.86
N GLY A 35 -12.63 38.18 -14.16
CA GLY A 35 -11.89 37.33 -15.08
C GLY A 35 -10.60 36.71 -14.50
N THR A 36 -10.21 37.10 -13.26
CA THR A 36 -9.04 36.54 -12.59
C THR A 36 -9.34 35.13 -12.10
N ILE A 37 -8.46 34.17 -12.40
CA ILE A 37 -8.57 32.81 -11.88
C ILE A 37 -7.79 32.75 -10.58
N TYR A 38 -8.47 32.32 -9.53
CA TYR A 38 -7.93 32.08 -8.19
C TYR A 38 -7.76 30.59 -7.98
N VAL A 39 -6.58 30.20 -7.55
CA VAL A 39 -6.23 28.82 -7.13
C VAL A 39 -6.04 28.84 -5.62
N PRO A 40 -6.76 28.03 -4.83
CA PRO A 40 -6.57 27.97 -3.38
C PRO A 40 -5.13 27.60 -3.03
N ASP A 41 -4.56 28.26 -2.04
CA ASP A 41 -3.18 28.00 -1.61
C ASP A 41 -3.01 26.59 -1.02
N GLU A 42 -4.07 26.04 -0.44
CA GLU A 42 -4.15 24.67 0.11
C GLU A 42 -3.83 23.58 -0.93
N ILE A 43 -4.17 23.81 -2.19
CA ILE A 43 -3.87 22.85 -3.28
C ILE A 43 -2.36 22.80 -3.53
N PHE A 44 -1.75 23.96 -3.56
CA PHE A 44 -0.30 24.07 -3.76
C PHE A 44 0.47 23.49 -2.57
N ASP A 45 0.00 23.74 -1.36
CA ASP A 45 0.58 23.18 -0.14
C ASP A 45 0.39 21.66 -0.06
N ALA A 46 -0.72 21.13 -0.57
CA ALA A 46 -0.95 19.69 -0.66
C ALA A 46 -0.06 19.01 -1.72
N GLU A 47 0.10 19.61 -2.91
CA GLU A 47 1.00 19.11 -3.97
C GLU A 47 2.49 19.19 -3.54
N LEU A 48 2.89 20.27 -2.85
CA LEU A 48 4.23 20.39 -2.28
C LEU A 48 4.49 19.38 -1.17
N LYS A 49 3.52 19.16 -0.28
CA LYS A 49 3.62 18.16 0.78
C LYS A 49 3.76 16.75 0.23
N GLN A 50 3.06 16.43 -0.87
CA GLN A 50 3.20 15.13 -1.55
C GLN A 50 4.60 14.93 -2.16
N ASN A 51 5.31 16.01 -2.51
CA ASN A 51 6.63 15.94 -3.15
C ASN A 51 7.82 16.20 -2.21
N THR A 52 7.59 16.72 -0.99
CA THR A 52 8.66 17.07 -0.04
C THR A 52 8.90 16.04 1.06
N GLY A 53 8.09 14.96 1.09
CA GLY A 53 8.22 13.89 2.08
C GLY A 53 9.10 12.73 1.61
N LYS A 54 9.40 11.84 2.54
CA LYS A 54 10.17 10.62 2.28
C LYS A 54 9.42 9.66 1.35
N THR A 55 10.15 9.05 0.42
CA THR A 55 9.70 7.87 -0.31
C THR A 55 10.18 6.63 0.44
N VAL A 56 9.26 5.86 0.96
CA VAL A 56 9.55 4.67 1.77
C VAL A 56 9.12 3.42 1.03
N ILE A 57 10.02 2.45 0.92
CA ILE A 57 9.71 1.11 0.44
C ILE A 57 9.38 0.25 1.65
N TYR A 58 8.23 -0.44 1.61
CA TYR A 58 7.86 -1.41 2.62
C TYR A 58 7.72 -2.80 2.01
N ALA A 59 8.63 -3.69 2.38
CA ALA A 59 8.66 -5.09 1.97
C ALA A 59 8.34 -6.00 3.15
N ARG A 60 7.50 -7.02 2.94
CA ARG A 60 7.09 -7.95 3.99
C ARG A 60 6.99 -9.39 3.50
N VAL A 61 7.39 -10.32 4.35
CA VAL A 61 7.13 -11.76 4.22
C VAL A 61 6.55 -12.32 5.51
N SER A 62 5.76 -13.39 5.45
CA SER A 62 4.99 -13.89 6.61
C SER A 62 5.84 -14.58 7.67
N SER A 63 6.79 -15.42 7.33
CA SER A 63 7.85 -16.02 8.17
C SER A 63 8.37 -17.33 7.56
N SER A 64 9.61 -17.45 7.30
CA SER A 64 10.46 -18.66 7.26
C SER A 64 11.83 -18.30 6.72
N GLU A 65 12.83 -19.12 7.00
CA GLU A 65 14.19 -18.87 6.51
C GLU A 65 14.30 -18.81 4.98
N GLN A 66 13.50 -19.57 4.25
CA GLN A 66 13.42 -19.55 2.79
C GLN A 66 12.85 -18.24 2.20
N LYS A 67 12.19 -17.42 3.02
CA LYS A 67 11.57 -16.17 2.58
C LYS A 67 12.45 -14.92 2.80
N LYS A 68 13.61 -15.05 3.43
CA LYS A 68 14.56 -13.91 3.54
C LYS A 68 15.07 -13.48 2.18
N GLU A 69 15.41 -14.43 1.32
CA GLU A 69 15.82 -14.15 -0.07
C GLU A 69 14.70 -13.45 -0.85
N ASN A 70 13.45 -13.91 -0.70
CA ASN A 70 12.29 -13.27 -1.30
C ASN A 70 12.08 -11.83 -0.80
N LEU A 71 12.42 -11.54 0.46
CA LEU A 71 12.30 -10.21 1.05
C LEU A 71 13.33 -9.22 0.45
N GLU A 72 14.58 -9.67 0.23
CA GLU A 72 15.60 -8.86 -0.43
C GLU A 72 15.21 -8.58 -1.89
N THR A 73 14.86 -9.62 -2.64
CA THR A 73 14.43 -9.50 -4.04
C THR A 73 13.20 -8.59 -4.19
N GLN A 74 12.25 -8.67 -3.25
CA GLN A 74 11.08 -7.78 -3.22
C GLN A 74 11.52 -6.33 -3.02
N ALA A 75 12.39 -6.05 -2.05
CA ALA A 75 12.88 -4.73 -1.78
C ALA A 75 13.67 -4.14 -2.96
N GLU A 76 14.50 -4.96 -3.64
CA GLU A 76 15.25 -4.56 -4.83
C GLU A 76 14.32 -4.19 -6.00
N ARG A 77 13.30 -5.03 -6.29
CA ARG A 77 12.32 -4.73 -7.34
C ARG A 77 11.58 -3.43 -7.10
N LEU A 78 11.15 -3.18 -5.85
CA LEU A 78 10.48 -1.94 -5.48
C LEU A 78 11.41 -0.73 -5.58
N THR A 79 12.69 -0.91 -5.25
CA THR A 79 13.70 0.16 -5.42
C THR A 79 13.91 0.50 -6.89
N GLN A 80 14.02 -0.52 -7.76
CA GLN A 80 14.13 -0.29 -9.20
C GLN A 80 12.88 0.38 -9.78
N PHE A 81 11.70 -0.01 -9.32
CA PHE A 81 10.45 0.65 -9.70
C PHE A 81 10.44 2.12 -9.30
N ALA A 82 10.86 2.46 -8.07
CA ALA A 82 10.95 3.84 -7.61
C ALA A 82 11.93 4.66 -8.48
N ILE A 83 13.11 4.13 -8.76
CA ILE A 83 14.12 4.77 -9.60
C ILE A 83 13.60 4.99 -11.02
N ALA A 84 12.92 4.00 -11.62
CA ALA A 84 12.32 4.12 -12.95
C ALA A 84 11.25 5.21 -13.04
N ASN A 85 10.59 5.53 -11.91
CA ASN A 85 9.63 6.64 -11.81
C ASN A 85 10.28 7.97 -11.39
N GLY A 86 11.62 8.03 -11.29
CA GLY A 86 12.37 9.25 -10.93
C GLY A 86 12.25 9.61 -9.45
N TRP A 87 11.89 8.67 -8.58
CA TRP A 87 11.79 8.89 -7.14
C TRP A 87 13.07 8.50 -6.42
N ILE A 88 13.52 9.36 -5.51
CA ILE A 88 14.62 9.04 -4.61
C ILE A 88 14.05 8.22 -3.44
N VAL A 89 14.62 7.05 -3.21
CA VAL A 89 14.24 6.19 -2.08
C VAL A 89 15.02 6.65 -0.84
N ASP A 90 14.28 7.13 0.16
CA ASP A 90 14.85 7.60 1.43
C ASP A 90 15.01 6.48 2.45
N GLU A 91 14.10 5.49 2.42
CA GLU A 91 14.09 4.41 3.40
C GLU A 91 13.56 3.12 2.81
N VAL A 92 14.18 1.99 3.19
CA VAL A 92 13.74 0.64 2.82
C VAL A 92 13.46 -0.15 4.08
N ILE A 93 12.18 -0.40 4.35
CA ILE A 93 11.72 -1.15 5.52
C ILE A 93 11.46 -2.59 5.11
N LYS A 94 12.15 -3.52 5.77
CA LYS A 94 11.99 -4.96 5.59
C LYS A 94 11.44 -5.56 6.86
N GLU A 95 10.28 -6.21 6.79
CA GLU A 95 9.61 -6.78 7.96
C GLU A 95 9.24 -8.24 7.75
N VAL A 96 9.45 -9.05 8.78
CA VAL A 96 9.02 -10.45 8.82
C VAL A 96 7.87 -10.55 9.80
N GLY A 97 6.70 -10.93 9.32
CA GLY A 97 5.51 -11.05 10.16
C GLY A 97 4.24 -11.27 9.33
N SER A 98 3.19 -11.81 9.95
CA SER A 98 1.91 -12.04 9.28
C SER A 98 1.22 -10.73 8.87
N GLY A 99 0.54 -10.74 7.73
CA GLY A 99 -0.31 -9.65 7.28
C GLY A 99 -1.53 -9.39 8.16
N LEU A 100 -1.87 -10.35 9.02
CA LEU A 100 -2.94 -10.25 10.02
C LEU A 100 -2.52 -9.54 11.31
N ASN A 101 -1.21 -9.46 11.56
CA ASN A 101 -0.71 -8.80 12.75
C ASN A 101 -0.76 -7.28 12.54
N ASP A 102 -1.60 -6.59 13.27
CA ASP A 102 -1.75 -5.14 13.27
C ASP A 102 -0.74 -4.43 14.21
N GLU A 103 -0.05 -5.19 15.07
CA GLU A 103 1.01 -4.70 15.97
C GLU A 103 2.42 -4.87 15.37
N ARG A 104 2.56 -4.94 14.05
CA ARG A 104 3.86 -5.03 13.38
C ARG A 104 4.70 -3.80 13.65
N LYS A 105 5.82 -4.02 14.35
CA LYS A 105 6.62 -2.96 14.93
C LYS A 105 7.07 -1.92 13.90
N LYS A 106 7.65 -2.37 12.77
CA LYS A 106 8.19 -1.45 11.76
C LYS A 106 7.10 -0.71 11.00
N LEU A 107 5.96 -1.37 10.73
CA LEU A 107 4.83 -0.70 10.12
C LEU A 107 4.22 0.35 11.06
N VAL A 108 4.06 0.01 12.33
CA VAL A 108 3.56 0.95 13.35
C VAL A 108 4.51 2.13 13.49
N GLU A 109 5.82 1.91 13.57
CA GLU A 109 6.84 2.97 13.60
C GLU A 109 6.76 3.88 12.37
N LEU A 110 6.63 3.29 11.17
CA LEU A 110 6.48 4.06 9.93
C LEU A 110 5.24 4.95 9.95
N LEU A 111 4.07 4.39 10.30
CA LEU A 111 2.80 5.12 10.31
C LEU A 111 2.69 6.14 11.45
N SER A 112 3.48 5.98 12.52
CA SER A 112 3.54 6.87 13.67
C SER A 112 4.68 7.89 13.58
N SER A 113 5.47 7.88 12.51
CA SER A 113 6.60 8.79 12.37
C SER A 113 6.13 10.24 12.18
N ASP A 114 6.78 11.17 12.87
CA ASP A 114 6.47 12.62 12.78
C ASP A 114 7.01 13.28 11.49
N GLY A 115 7.81 12.58 10.70
CA GLY A 115 8.37 13.10 9.46
C GLY A 115 7.37 13.09 8.30
N PRO A 116 7.45 14.05 7.38
CA PRO A 116 6.60 14.05 6.21
C PRO A 116 6.92 12.84 5.31
N ILE A 117 5.94 12.01 5.06
CA ILE A 117 5.99 10.93 4.08
C ILE A 117 5.34 11.45 2.80
N ALA A 118 5.98 11.28 1.65
CA ALA A 118 5.38 11.55 0.35
C ALA A 118 4.67 10.29 -0.16
N ARG A 119 5.32 9.14 -0.05
CA ARG A 119 4.74 7.88 -0.52
C ARG A 119 5.31 6.66 0.18
N ILE A 120 4.45 5.63 0.29
CA ILE A 120 4.84 4.28 0.71
C ILE A 120 4.63 3.35 -0.49
N ILE A 121 5.69 2.67 -0.92
CA ILE A 121 5.67 1.76 -2.07
C ILE A 121 5.65 0.32 -1.56
N VAL A 122 4.66 -0.45 -2.00
CA VAL A 122 4.48 -1.86 -1.64
C VAL A 122 4.27 -2.72 -2.89
N GLU A 123 4.66 -3.97 -2.84
CA GLU A 123 4.47 -4.89 -3.97
C GLU A 123 2.98 -5.19 -4.19
N HIS A 124 2.27 -5.59 -3.12
CA HIS A 124 0.84 -5.90 -3.11
C HIS A 124 0.17 -5.26 -1.90
N LYS A 125 -1.14 -5.05 -1.97
CA LYS A 125 -1.94 -4.56 -0.84
C LYS A 125 -1.73 -5.41 0.43
N ASP A 126 -1.62 -6.71 0.26
CA ASP A 126 -1.42 -7.69 1.33
C ASP A 126 -0.07 -7.55 2.04
N ARG A 127 0.91 -6.89 1.43
CA ARG A 127 2.19 -6.60 2.10
C ARG A 127 1.99 -5.57 3.20
N LEU A 128 1.11 -4.61 2.96
CA LEU A 128 0.79 -3.60 3.96
C LEU A 128 -0.18 -4.13 5.02
N THR A 129 -1.30 -4.71 4.60
CA THR A 129 -2.27 -5.34 5.52
C THR A 129 -3.14 -6.35 4.80
N ARG A 130 -3.54 -7.42 5.47
CA ARG A 130 -4.45 -8.43 4.91
C ARG A 130 -5.88 -7.92 4.82
N PHE A 131 -6.29 -7.10 5.79
CA PHE A 131 -7.62 -6.50 5.83
C PHE A 131 -7.51 -5.00 6.09
N GLY A 132 -8.51 -4.25 5.64
CA GLY A 132 -8.60 -2.81 5.93
C GLY A 132 -7.67 -1.92 5.09
N PHE A 133 -7.13 -2.40 3.97
CA PHE A 133 -6.27 -1.58 3.10
C PHE A 133 -6.93 -0.26 2.69
N ASN A 134 -8.23 -0.27 2.39
CA ASN A 134 -8.97 0.94 2.01
C ASN A 134 -8.98 1.99 3.13
N TYR A 135 -9.01 1.57 4.40
CA TYR A 135 -8.91 2.51 5.52
C TYR A 135 -7.54 3.17 5.58
N LEU A 136 -6.47 2.40 5.34
CA LEU A 136 -5.11 2.94 5.29
C LEU A 136 -4.95 3.91 4.12
N GLU A 137 -5.51 3.60 2.95
CA GLU A 137 -5.47 4.48 1.78
C GLU A 137 -6.20 5.81 2.02
N ILE A 138 -7.37 5.77 2.67
CA ILE A 138 -8.12 6.97 3.05
C ILE A 138 -7.33 7.82 4.05
N LEU A 139 -6.74 7.18 5.08
CA LEU A 139 -5.93 7.87 6.08
C LEU A 139 -4.66 8.47 5.47
N ALA A 140 -3.98 7.73 4.58
CA ALA A 140 -2.82 8.22 3.85
C ALA A 140 -3.16 9.50 3.06
N LYS A 141 -4.23 9.48 2.28
CA LYS A 141 -4.72 10.65 1.53
C LYS A 141 -5.05 11.83 2.45
N LYS A 142 -5.67 11.55 3.61
CA LYS A 142 -5.98 12.60 4.60
C LYS A 142 -4.72 13.20 5.22
N GLN A 143 -3.68 12.41 5.42
CA GLN A 143 -2.39 12.86 5.95
C GLN A 143 -1.47 13.47 4.87
N GLY A 144 -1.85 13.39 3.60
CA GLY A 144 -1.13 14.02 2.49
C GLY A 144 -0.04 13.15 1.89
N PHE A 145 -0.08 11.82 2.06
CA PHE A 145 0.80 10.90 1.37
C PHE A 145 0.02 9.85 0.57
N GLU A 146 0.69 9.16 -0.33
CA GLU A 146 0.09 8.12 -1.17
C GLU A 146 0.65 6.72 -0.86
N ILE A 147 -0.16 5.68 -1.06
CA ILE A 147 0.27 4.30 -1.03
C ILE A 147 0.28 3.77 -2.46
N ILE A 148 1.46 3.40 -2.96
CA ILE A 148 1.65 2.89 -4.32
C ILE A 148 1.76 1.38 -4.27
N VAL A 149 0.83 0.70 -4.94
CA VAL A 149 0.82 -0.75 -5.10
C VAL A 149 1.34 -1.07 -6.49
N VAL A 150 2.52 -1.68 -6.57
CA VAL A 150 3.21 -1.94 -7.85
C VAL A 150 2.53 -3.05 -8.63
N ASN A 151 2.05 -4.09 -7.95
CA ASN A 151 1.43 -5.25 -8.57
C ASN A 151 0.06 -5.55 -7.94
N PRO A 152 -1.01 -4.90 -8.41
CA PRO A 152 -2.32 -4.97 -7.76
C PRO A 152 -3.02 -6.33 -7.89
N THR A 153 -2.63 -7.15 -8.86
CA THR A 153 -3.33 -8.41 -9.22
C THR A 153 -2.69 -9.67 -8.65
N ALA A 154 -1.43 -9.62 -8.21
CA ALA A 154 -0.77 -10.80 -7.67
C ALA A 154 -1.11 -10.99 -6.19
N THR A 155 -1.52 -12.19 -5.84
CA THR A 155 -1.76 -12.64 -4.46
C THR A 155 -0.81 -13.78 -4.16
N ASP A 156 -0.03 -13.68 -3.07
CA ASP A 156 0.78 -14.79 -2.61
C ASP A 156 -0.11 -15.83 -1.92
N GLN A 157 -0.43 -16.89 -2.65
CA GLN A 157 -1.33 -17.95 -2.16
C GLN A 157 -0.77 -18.68 -0.93
N GLU A 158 0.56 -18.81 -0.81
CA GLU A 158 1.16 -19.46 0.35
C GLU A 158 1.00 -18.61 1.61
N ASP A 159 1.24 -17.31 1.51
CA ASP A 159 1.01 -16.36 2.60
C ASP A 159 -0.46 -16.34 3.01
N LEU A 160 -1.38 -16.38 2.03
CA LEU A 160 -2.81 -16.41 2.30
C LEU A 160 -3.22 -17.67 3.06
N MET A 161 -2.71 -18.84 2.65
CA MET A 161 -2.99 -20.11 3.35
C MET A 161 -2.42 -20.14 4.77
N GLN A 162 -1.25 -19.57 4.98
CA GLN A 162 -0.64 -19.47 6.31
C GLN A 162 -1.46 -18.56 7.23
N ASP A 163 -1.88 -17.40 6.74
CA ASP A 163 -2.73 -16.46 7.46
C ASP A 163 -4.08 -17.11 7.79
N PHE A 164 -4.69 -17.80 6.84
CA PHE A 164 -5.96 -18.53 7.04
C PHE A 164 -5.81 -19.61 8.11
N THR A 165 -4.74 -20.40 8.08
CA THR A 165 -4.43 -21.40 9.09
C THR A 165 -4.34 -20.77 10.49
N SER A 166 -3.70 -19.61 10.60
CA SER A 166 -3.57 -18.87 11.86
C SER A 166 -4.93 -18.39 12.38
N ILE A 167 -5.80 -17.89 11.51
CA ILE A 167 -7.18 -17.51 11.86
C ILE A 167 -7.94 -18.71 12.40
N ILE A 168 -8.00 -19.82 11.64
CA ILE A 168 -8.72 -21.03 12.04
C ILE A 168 -8.21 -21.57 13.36
N THR A 169 -6.89 -21.58 13.55
CA THR A 169 -6.27 -22.01 14.82
C THR A 169 -6.76 -21.15 15.98
N SER A 170 -6.76 -19.82 15.81
CA SER A 170 -7.22 -18.87 16.83
C SER A 170 -8.71 -19.08 17.16
N PHE A 171 -9.56 -19.24 16.13
CA PHE A 171 -10.99 -19.51 16.35
C PHE A 171 -11.22 -20.85 17.04
N CYS A 172 -10.56 -21.91 16.60
CA CYS A 172 -10.68 -23.22 17.24
C CYS A 172 -10.20 -23.18 18.69
N ALA A 173 -9.12 -22.44 18.99
CA ALA A 173 -8.64 -22.27 20.36
C ALA A 173 -9.67 -21.57 21.27
N ARG A 174 -10.41 -20.60 20.75
CA ARG A 174 -11.47 -19.88 21.49
C ARG A 174 -12.76 -20.69 21.66
N LEU A 175 -13.13 -21.47 20.65
CA LEU A 175 -14.38 -22.24 20.65
C LEU A 175 -14.26 -23.62 21.32
N TYR A 176 -13.07 -24.19 21.33
CA TYR A 176 -12.81 -25.53 21.82
C TYR A 176 -11.62 -25.56 22.77
N ASN A 177 -11.68 -26.33 23.83
CA ASN A 177 -10.58 -26.43 24.79
C ASN A 177 -9.50 -27.42 24.32
N GLY A 178 -8.23 -27.01 24.38
CA GLY A 178 -7.03 -27.83 24.29
C GLY A 178 -7.00 -28.84 23.13
N ARG A 179 -7.02 -30.14 23.42
CA ARG A 179 -6.91 -31.22 22.42
C ARG A 179 -8.03 -31.22 21.35
N ARG A 180 -9.24 -30.72 21.69
CA ARG A 180 -10.35 -30.60 20.73
C ARG A 180 -10.09 -29.49 19.72
N ALA A 181 -9.52 -28.37 20.14
CA ALA A 181 -9.13 -27.27 19.26
C ALA A 181 -8.14 -27.76 18.19
N LYS A 182 -7.08 -28.44 18.60
CA LYS A 182 -6.07 -28.99 17.71
C LYS A 182 -6.65 -29.92 16.66
N ARG A 183 -7.47 -30.90 17.06
CA ARG A 183 -8.13 -31.85 16.14
C ARG A 183 -9.05 -31.15 15.14
N LYS A 184 -9.81 -30.13 15.57
CA LYS A 184 -10.70 -29.38 14.68
C LYS A 184 -9.91 -28.53 13.67
N THR A 185 -8.86 -27.86 14.10
CA THR A 185 -7.94 -27.13 13.21
C THR A 185 -7.34 -28.07 12.15
N GLU A 186 -6.78 -29.20 12.56
CA GLU A 186 -6.19 -30.19 11.65
C GLU A 186 -7.21 -30.72 10.63
N ALA A 187 -8.44 -31.03 11.08
CA ALA A 187 -9.52 -31.51 10.20
C ALA A 187 -9.91 -30.47 9.13
N ILE A 188 -10.07 -29.22 9.52
CA ILE A 188 -10.42 -28.13 8.60
C ILE A 188 -9.29 -27.90 7.58
N ILE A 189 -8.04 -27.85 8.01
CA ILE A 189 -6.88 -27.68 7.13
C ILE A 189 -6.76 -28.85 6.15
N GLN A 190 -7.01 -30.10 6.59
CA GLN A 190 -6.99 -31.26 5.70
C GLN A 190 -8.06 -31.19 4.60
N ILE A 191 -9.27 -30.72 4.92
CA ILE A 191 -10.36 -30.56 3.93
C ILE A 191 -9.92 -29.55 2.86
N LEU A 192 -9.44 -28.40 3.27
CA LEU A 192 -9.00 -27.34 2.35
C LEU A 192 -7.84 -27.77 1.44
N ASN A 193 -6.87 -28.50 1.99
CA ASN A 193 -5.75 -29.02 1.20
C ASN A 193 -6.16 -30.11 0.20
N LYS A 194 -7.22 -30.88 0.50
CA LYS A 194 -7.78 -31.88 -0.43
C LYS A 194 -8.51 -31.20 -1.60
N GLU A 195 -9.34 -30.20 -1.32
CA GLU A 195 -10.05 -29.43 -2.35
C GLU A 195 -9.09 -28.74 -3.32
N LYS A 196 -8.03 -28.13 -2.79
CA LYS A 196 -6.97 -27.48 -3.60
C LYS A 196 -6.29 -28.50 -4.57
N LYS A 197 -6.04 -29.74 -4.12
CA LYS A 197 -5.46 -30.79 -4.99
C LYS A 197 -6.43 -31.23 -6.10
N HIS A 198 -7.72 -31.26 -5.81
CA HIS A 198 -8.74 -31.61 -6.80
C HIS A 198 -8.92 -30.53 -7.88
N GLU A 199 -8.86 -29.25 -7.51
CA GLU A 199 -8.91 -28.14 -8.48
C GLU A 199 -7.68 -28.09 -9.38
N THR A 200 -6.48 -28.27 -8.82
CA THR A 200 -5.22 -28.29 -9.61
C THR A 200 -5.20 -29.48 -10.61
N SER A 201 -5.81 -30.61 -10.26
CA SER A 201 -5.90 -31.78 -11.16
C SER A 201 -6.95 -31.60 -12.26
N ARG A 202 -7.94 -30.74 -12.11
CA ARG A 202 -8.94 -30.41 -13.14
C ARG A 202 -8.42 -29.40 -14.15
N THR A 203 -7.63 -28.41 -13.71
CA THR A 203 -7.07 -27.36 -14.58
C THR A 203 -5.90 -27.87 -15.45
N SER A 204 -5.35 -29.04 -15.17
CA SER A 204 -4.27 -29.65 -15.97
C SER A 204 -4.78 -30.63 -17.05
N LEU A 205 -6.10 -30.74 -17.26
CA LEU A 205 -6.76 -31.63 -18.23
C LEU A 205 -7.53 -30.89 -19.34
N ASP A 206 -7.54 -29.57 -19.31
CA ASP A 206 -8.00 -28.64 -20.35
C ASP A 206 -6.79 -27.90 -20.97
#